data_742c99a4134725fe876f2865daedc2da
#
_entry.id   742c99a4134725fe876f2865daedc2da
#
_cell.length_a   1.000
_cell.length_b   1.000
_cell.length_c   1.000
_cell.angle_alpha   90.00
_cell.angle_beta   90.00
_cell.angle_gamma   90.00
#
_symmetry.space_group_name_H-M   'P 1'
#
loop_
_entity.id
_entity.type
_entity.pdbx_description
1 polymer ?
#
loop_
_entity_poly.entity_id
_entity_poly.type
_entity_poly.pdbx_seq_one_letter_code
_entity_poly.pdbx_strand_id
1 'polypeptide(L)'
;MRKIQRGFTLIELMIVVAIIGILAAIAIPQYQNYTGRAQATEGLTLASAAKTGVAEYQNMESDWPSTNTLAGINTAGEITGKYVGSVDVGASGVITITFSGGKHKDDSI
;
A
#
# COMPACT_ATOMS: atom_id res chain seq x y z
N MET A 1 5.57 54.00 -30.29
CA MET A 1 4.82 53.80 -29.08
C MET A 1 5.17 52.49 -28.43
N ARG A 2 5.35 52.57 -27.19
CA ARG A 2 5.72 51.37 -26.49
C ARG A 2 4.50 50.52 -26.19
N LYS A 3 4.67 49.25 -26.24
CA LYS A 3 3.59 48.34 -25.91
C LYS A 3 3.34 48.38 -24.42
N ILE A 4 2.09 48.42 -24.08
CA ILE A 4 1.68 48.33 -22.70
C ILE A 4 1.67 46.84 -22.32
N GLN A 5 1.13 46.05 -23.16
CA GLN A 5 1.06 44.63 -22.95
C GLN A 5 2.31 43.97 -23.48
N ARG A 6 2.82 43.06 -22.71
CA ARG A 6 3.96 42.28 -23.12
C ARG A 6 3.82 40.89 -22.54
N GLY A 7 4.54 39.98 -23.12
CA GLY A 7 4.56 38.64 -22.61
C GLY A 7 5.44 38.51 -21.36
N PHE A 8 5.49 37.35 -20.87
CA PHE A 8 6.39 37.04 -19.75
C PHE A 8 7.83 37.20 -20.17
N THR A 9 8.64 37.69 -19.28
CA THR A 9 10.08 37.69 -19.50
C THR A 9 10.60 36.27 -19.28
N LEU A 10 11.77 36.01 -19.80
CA LEU A 10 12.42 34.72 -19.61
C LEU A 10 12.65 34.44 -18.10
N ILE A 11 13.07 35.47 -17.38
CA ILE A 11 13.34 35.32 -15.96
C ILE A 11 12.06 35.00 -15.19
N GLU A 12 10.95 35.64 -15.51
CA GLU A 12 9.67 35.34 -14.87
C GLU A 12 9.27 33.90 -15.06
N LEU A 13 9.43 33.39 -16.27
CA LEU A 13 9.12 32.00 -16.56
C LEU A 13 10.04 31.06 -15.80
N MET A 14 11.32 31.38 -15.74
CA MET A 14 12.28 30.55 -15.02
C MET A 14 11.99 30.48 -13.54
N ILE A 15 11.61 31.61 -12.95
CA ILE A 15 11.26 31.65 -11.52
C ILE A 15 10.04 30.79 -11.26
N VAL A 16 9.03 30.87 -12.10
CA VAL A 16 7.81 30.07 -11.93
C VAL A 16 8.12 28.58 -11.98
N VAL A 17 8.90 28.16 -12.96
CA VAL A 17 9.28 26.75 -13.10
C VAL A 17 10.09 26.29 -11.90
N ALA A 18 10.99 27.13 -11.41
CA ALA A 18 11.81 26.80 -10.24
C ALA A 18 10.94 26.59 -9.00
N ILE A 19 9.96 27.45 -8.79
CA ILE A 19 9.06 27.36 -7.64
C ILE A 19 8.22 26.10 -7.75
N ILE A 20 7.68 25.81 -8.92
CA ILE A 20 6.91 24.59 -9.14
C ILE A 20 7.76 23.35 -8.86
N GLY A 21 9.01 23.36 -9.26
CA GLY A 21 9.91 22.25 -9.01
C GLY A 21 10.15 22.02 -7.52
N ILE A 22 10.34 23.10 -6.77
CA ILE A 22 10.53 22.99 -5.33
C ILE A 22 9.29 22.45 -4.63
N LEU A 23 8.13 22.96 -5.01
CA LEU A 23 6.86 22.52 -4.42
C LEU A 23 6.61 21.06 -4.74
N ALA A 24 6.90 20.64 -5.96
CA ALA A 24 6.72 19.26 -6.38
C ALA A 24 7.64 18.32 -5.58
N ALA A 25 8.87 18.76 -5.32
CA ALA A 25 9.83 17.95 -4.57
C ALA A 25 9.36 17.71 -3.13
N ILE A 26 8.60 18.63 -2.55
CA ILE A 26 8.03 18.46 -1.22
C ILE A 26 6.77 17.59 -1.28
N ALA A 27 5.93 17.80 -2.29
CA ALA A 27 4.62 17.16 -2.38
C ALA A 27 4.72 15.67 -2.70
N ILE A 28 5.61 15.29 -3.60
CA ILE A 28 5.72 13.91 -4.05
C ILE A 28 6.05 12.93 -2.91
N PRO A 29 7.03 13.20 -2.04
CA PRO A 29 7.30 12.32 -0.91
C PRO A 29 6.12 12.17 0.04
N GLN A 30 5.36 13.25 0.28
CA GLN A 30 4.18 13.18 1.14
C GLN A 30 3.11 12.29 0.52
N TYR A 31 2.89 12.42 -0.77
CA TYR A 31 1.94 11.59 -1.48
C TYR A 31 2.31 10.12 -1.35
N GLN A 32 3.58 9.78 -1.51
CA GLN A 32 4.04 8.41 -1.38
C GLN A 32 3.83 7.86 0.02
N ASN A 33 3.99 8.70 1.05
CA ASN A 33 3.75 8.28 2.42
C ASN A 33 2.27 7.93 2.65
N TYR A 34 1.36 8.73 2.11
CA TYR A 34 -0.06 8.44 2.20
C TYR A 34 -0.40 7.13 1.50
N THR A 35 0.16 6.92 0.32
CA THR A 35 -0.07 5.69 -0.44
C THR A 35 0.45 4.49 0.33
N GLY A 36 1.65 4.60 0.91
CA GLY A 36 2.23 3.52 1.70
C GLY A 36 1.38 3.16 2.90
N ARG A 37 0.81 4.15 3.59
CA ARG A 37 -0.07 3.90 4.72
C ARG A 37 -1.38 3.26 4.28
N ALA A 38 -1.92 3.69 3.15
CA ALA A 38 -3.14 3.10 2.60
C ALA A 38 -2.92 1.63 2.26
N GLN A 39 -1.76 1.28 1.71
CA GLN A 39 -1.42 -0.10 1.42
C GLN A 39 -1.35 -0.94 2.69
N ALA A 40 -0.67 -0.43 3.71
CA ALA A 40 -0.55 -1.15 4.98
C ALA A 40 -1.92 -1.35 5.62
N THR A 41 -2.79 -0.33 5.58
CA THR A 41 -4.14 -0.41 6.12
C THR A 41 -4.96 -1.46 5.38
N GLU A 42 -4.87 -1.49 4.06
CA GLU A 42 -5.57 -2.50 3.26
C GLU A 42 -5.09 -3.90 3.63
N GLY A 43 -3.77 -4.09 3.75
CA GLY A 43 -3.20 -5.36 4.15
C GLY A 43 -3.73 -5.82 5.50
N LEU A 44 -3.76 -4.92 6.48
CA LEU A 44 -4.28 -5.26 7.81
C LEU A 44 -5.76 -5.58 7.77
N THR A 45 -6.54 -4.85 6.98
CA THR A 45 -7.97 -5.10 6.83
C THR A 45 -8.22 -6.48 6.22
N LEU A 46 -7.51 -6.82 5.17
CA LEU A 46 -7.64 -8.12 4.53
C LEU A 46 -7.14 -9.25 5.42
N ALA A 47 -6.15 -8.98 6.27
CA ALA A 47 -5.62 -9.96 7.20
C ALA A 47 -6.55 -10.21 8.40
N SER A 48 -7.53 -9.36 8.64
CA SER A 48 -8.44 -9.51 9.78
C SER A 48 -9.16 -10.84 9.77
N ALA A 49 -9.66 -11.25 8.61
CA ALA A 49 -10.34 -12.54 8.47
C ALA A 49 -9.37 -13.68 8.74
N ALA A 50 -8.13 -13.56 8.26
CA ALA A 50 -7.11 -14.58 8.51
C ALA A 50 -6.78 -14.67 9.99
N LYS A 51 -6.68 -13.56 10.68
CA LYS A 51 -6.44 -13.54 12.12
C LYS A 51 -7.54 -14.25 12.88
N THR A 52 -8.79 -13.95 12.52
CA THR A 52 -9.94 -14.60 13.14
C THR A 52 -9.92 -16.10 12.88
N GLY A 53 -9.68 -16.51 11.64
CA GLY A 53 -9.61 -17.91 11.28
C GLY A 53 -8.49 -18.65 12.01
N VAL A 54 -7.32 -18.05 12.11
CA VAL A 54 -6.19 -18.61 12.83
C VAL A 54 -6.53 -18.78 14.31
N ALA A 55 -7.14 -17.77 14.93
CA ALA A 55 -7.52 -17.82 16.34
C ALA A 55 -8.58 -18.89 16.60
N GLU A 56 -9.57 -19.00 15.74
CA GLU A 56 -10.62 -20.02 15.87
C GLU A 56 -10.04 -21.42 15.76
N TYR A 57 -9.17 -21.65 14.77
CA TYR A 57 -8.53 -22.95 14.61
C TYR A 57 -7.72 -23.32 15.85
N GLN A 58 -6.93 -22.37 16.36
CA GLN A 58 -6.10 -22.60 17.54
C GLN A 58 -6.98 -22.95 18.77
N ASN A 59 -8.10 -22.27 18.93
CA ASN A 59 -9.00 -22.55 20.04
C ASN A 59 -9.65 -23.92 19.93
N MET A 60 -9.97 -24.37 18.72
CA MET A 60 -10.65 -25.63 18.52
C MET A 60 -9.70 -26.83 18.51
N GLU A 61 -8.54 -26.67 17.90
CA GLU A 61 -7.61 -27.77 17.69
C GLU A 61 -6.40 -27.74 18.61
N SER A 62 -6.24 -26.67 19.39
CA SER A 62 -5.08 -26.44 20.27
C SER A 62 -3.75 -26.46 19.51
N ASP A 63 -3.80 -26.08 18.24
CA ASP A 63 -2.64 -26.04 17.36
C ASP A 63 -2.81 -24.87 16.40
N TRP A 64 -1.76 -24.50 15.69
CA TRP A 64 -1.80 -23.39 14.76
C TRP A 64 -2.03 -23.90 13.34
N PRO A 65 -2.92 -23.25 12.57
CA PRO A 65 -3.08 -23.64 11.17
C PRO A 65 -1.83 -23.28 10.39
N SER A 66 -1.52 -24.07 9.40
CA SER A 66 -0.36 -23.83 8.53
C SER A 66 -0.77 -23.49 7.11
N THR A 67 -2.06 -23.43 6.83
CA THR A 67 -2.58 -23.09 5.50
C THR A 67 -3.85 -22.27 5.64
N ASN A 68 -4.21 -21.57 4.57
CA ASN A 68 -5.47 -20.82 4.53
C ASN A 68 -6.67 -21.76 4.68
N THR A 69 -6.59 -22.95 4.11
CA THR A 69 -7.68 -23.92 4.17
C THR A 69 -7.96 -24.33 5.62
N LEU A 70 -6.92 -24.61 6.39
CA LEU A 70 -7.08 -24.96 7.79
C LEU A 70 -7.66 -23.81 8.60
N ALA A 71 -7.27 -22.59 8.28
CA ALA A 71 -7.82 -21.41 8.94
C ALA A 71 -9.25 -21.08 8.51
N GLY A 72 -9.78 -21.80 7.53
CA GLY A 72 -11.15 -21.61 7.06
C GLY A 72 -11.35 -20.38 6.21
N ILE A 73 -10.31 -19.92 5.54
CA ILE A 73 -10.37 -18.75 4.66
C ILE A 73 -10.04 -19.15 3.23
N ASN A 74 -10.28 -18.24 2.29
CA ASN A 74 -9.99 -18.47 0.89
C ASN A 74 -8.50 -18.69 0.67
N THR A 75 -8.15 -19.30 -0.47
CA THR A 75 -6.75 -19.49 -0.82
C THR A 75 -6.05 -18.15 -0.95
N ALA A 76 -4.73 -18.15 -0.74
CA ALA A 76 -3.95 -16.90 -0.66
C ALA A 76 -4.15 -15.99 -1.87
N GLY A 77 -4.16 -16.56 -3.07
CA GLY A 77 -4.30 -15.77 -4.29
C GLY A 77 -5.69 -15.22 -4.53
N GLU A 78 -6.68 -15.65 -3.77
CA GLU A 78 -8.05 -15.14 -3.86
C GLU A 78 -8.31 -13.99 -2.91
N ILE A 79 -7.43 -13.78 -1.93
CA ILE A 79 -7.56 -12.67 -0.98
C ILE A 79 -6.73 -11.52 -1.51
N THR A 80 -7.35 -10.69 -2.34
CA THR A 80 -6.67 -9.59 -3.02
C THR A 80 -7.39 -8.28 -2.81
N GLY A 81 -6.66 -7.20 -3.01
CA GLY A 81 -7.19 -5.84 -2.97
C GLY A 81 -6.48 -4.98 -3.98
N LYS A 82 -6.61 -3.68 -3.84
CA LYS A 82 -5.99 -2.74 -4.77
C LYS A 82 -4.46 -2.86 -4.76
N TYR A 83 -3.88 -3.06 -3.60
CA TYR A 83 -2.43 -3.14 -3.42
C TYR A 83 -1.97 -4.50 -2.95
N VAL A 84 -2.87 -5.31 -2.43
CA VAL A 84 -2.52 -6.61 -1.87
C VAL A 84 -2.70 -7.69 -2.93
N GLY A 85 -1.65 -8.47 -3.15
CA GLY A 85 -1.69 -9.58 -4.11
C GLY A 85 -2.07 -10.91 -3.48
N SER A 86 -1.76 -11.10 -2.21
CA SER A 86 -2.12 -12.34 -1.51
C SER A 86 -2.04 -12.17 0.00
N VAL A 87 -2.81 -13.00 0.70
CA VAL A 87 -2.74 -13.15 2.14
C VAL A 87 -2.63 -14.64 2.41
N ASP A 88 -1.55 -15.07 3.02
CA ASP A 88 -1.23 -16.48 3.20
C ASP A 88 -0.99 -16.82 4.66
N VAL A 89 -1.56 -17.94 5.11
CA VAL A 89 -1.29 -18.47 6.44
C VAL A 89 -0.24 -19.56 6.28
N GLY A 90 0.90 -19.36 6.90
CA GLY A 90 2.01 -20.29 6.83
C GLY A 90 2.21 -21.05 8.13
N ALA A 91 3.37 -21.68 8.26
CA ALA A 91 3.71 -22.49 9.42
C ALA A 91 3.50 -21.73 10.71
N SER A 92 2.99 -22.43 11.72
CA SER A 92 2.75 -21.87 13.05
C SER A 92 1.77 -20.71 13.09
N GLY A 93 0.89 -20.60 12.08
CA GLY A 93 -0.13 -19.56 12.04
C GLY A 93 0.38 -18.19 11.64
N VAL A 94 1.56 -18.12 11.04
CA VAL A 94 2.11 -16.85 10.56
C VAL A 94 1.32 -16.38 9.35
N ILE A 95 0.86 -15.13 9.39
CA ILE A 95 0.11 -14.54 8.29
C ILE A 95 1.04 -13.66 7.49
N THR A 96 1.22 -13.96 6.21
CA THR A 96 2.06 -13.18 5.31
C THR A 96 1.19 -12.44 4.30
N ILE A 97 1.38 -11.14 4.24
CA ILE A 97 0.67 -10.28 3.29
C ILE A 97 1.66 -9.83 2.24
N THR A 98 1.38 -10.13 0.98
CA THR A 98 2.24 -9.74 -0.14
C THR A 98 1.56 -8.64 -0.93
N PHE A 99 2.28 -7.56 -1.16
CA PHE A 99 1.76 -6.42 -1.91
C PHE A 99 2.13 -6.53 -3.38
N SER A 100 1.17 -6.22 -4.24
CA SER A 100 1.36 -6.35 -5.69
C SER A 100 1.41 -5.01 -6.42
N GLY A 101 1.25 -3.90 -5.69
CA GLY A 101 1.27 -2.58 -6.32
C GLY A 101 1.66 -1.48 -5.36
N GLY A 102 1.82 -0.28 -5.89
CA GLY A 102 2.14 0.89 -5.09
C GLY A 102 3.54 0.88 -4.51
N LYS A 103 3.70 1.57 -3.40
CA LYS A 103 5.01 1.74 -2.77
C LYS A 103 5.59 0.44 -2.24
N HIS A 104 4.72 -0.46 -1.78
CA HIS A 104 5.15 -1.71 -1.14
C HIS A 104 5.07 -2.90 -2.07
N LYS A 105 5.06 -2.65 -3.38
CA LYS A 105 5.03 -3.72 -4.36
C LYS A 105 6.16 -4.71 -4.08
N ASP A 106 5.79 -6.00 -4.05
CA ASP A 106 6.72 -7.11 -3.77
C ASP A 106 7.24 -7.15 -2.33
N ASP A 107 6.78 -6.24 -1.47
CA ASP A 107 7.05 -6.35 -0.05
C ASP A 107 6.04 -7.27 0.60
N SER A 108 6.37 -7.74 1.80
CA SER A 108 5.45 -8.58 2.58
C SER A 108 5.56 -8.24 4.06
N ILE A 109 4.50 -8.51 4.75
CA ILE A 109 4.43 -8.35 6.19
C ILE A 109 3.68 -9.52 6.83
#